data_a7b3ebfdd8342fa56bbe6e2e41df2ff0
#
_entry.id   a7b3ebfdd8342fa56bbe6e2e41df2ff0
#
_cell.length_a   1.000
_cell.length_b   1.000
_cell.length_c   1.000
_cell.angle_alpha   90.00
_cell.angle_beta   90.00
_cell.angle_gamma   90.00
#
_symmetry.space_group_name_H-M   'P 1'
#
loop_
_entity.id
_entity.type
_entity.pdbx_description
1 polymer ?
#
loop_
_entity_poly.entity_id
_entity_poly.type
_entity_poly.pdbx_seq_one_letter_code
_entity_poly.pdbx_strand_id
1 'polypeptide(L)'
;VCVNIGCGFDDRFSRVDNGKVRWYNVDLPDSIELRKKVFEERDREFMTAGDLTGTDWTEGIPNEGVTIIIAEGLLMYFSEEQVSGLLDHICEYFGKGYILAEIMHPFAVKNSSHHDTVKNTKAAFGWGIESGKEAESPVQRPQFCEGDKLL
;
A
#
# COMPACT_ATOMS: atom_id res chain seq x y z
N VAL A 1 13.88 3.89 4.54
CA VAL A 1 12.77 3.09 5.09
C VAL A 1 11.94 2.55 3.94
N CYS A 2 11.42 1.34 4.06
CA CYS A 2 10.43 0.78 3.16
C CYS A 2 9.20 0.38 3.97
N VAL A 3 8.01 0.75 3.51
CA VAL A 3 6.74 0.44 4.15
C VAL A 3 5.84 -0.27 3.15
N ASN A 4 5.53 -1.52 3.42
CA ASN A 4 4.67 -2.37 2.61
C ASN A 4 3.26 -2.36 3.22
N ILE A 5 2.36 -1.56 2.67
CA ILE A 5 0.99 -1.40 3.17
C ILE A 5 0.04 -2.40 2.50
N GLY A 6 -0.88 -2.98 3.29
CA GLY A 6 -1.70 -4.09 2.84
C GLY A 6 -0.84 -5.34 2.54
N CYS A 7 0.13 -5.61 3.40
CA CYS A 7 1.22 -6.56 3.12
C CYS A 7 0.78 -8.02 2.99
N GLY A 8 -0.38 -8.40 3.53
CA GLY A 8 -0.86 -9.78 3.51
C GLY A 8 0.23 -10.78 3.92
N PHE A 9 0.49 -11.76 3.06
CA PHE A 9 1.53 -12.79 3.24
C PHE A 9 2.75 -12.58 2.31
N ASP A 10 2.99 -11.37 1.84
CA ASP A 10 4.17 -11.05 1.02
C ASP A 10 5.47 -11.23 1.82
N ASP A 11 6.43 -12.00 1.30
CA ASP A 11 7.78 -12.22 1.85
C ASP A 11 8.85 -11.51 0.99
N ARG A 12 8.53 -10.36 0.44
CA ARG A 12 9.43 -9.60 -0.43
C ARG A 12 10.71 -9.18 0.26
N PHE A 13 10.65 -8.85 1.55
CA PHE A 13 11.83 -8.49 2.33
C PHE A 13 12.95 -9.54 2.21
N SER A 14 12.62 -10.84 2.25
CA SER A 14 13.62 -11.90 2.15
C SER A 14 14.43 -11.87 0.84
N ARG A 15 13.85 -11.30 -0.22
CA ARG A 15 14.45 -11.22 -1.55
C ARG A 15 15.18 -9.91 -1.84
N VAL A 16 14.82 -8.83 -1.11
CA VAL A 16 15.34 -7.49 -1.40
C VAL A 16 16.20 -6.90 -0.28
N ASP A 17 16.37 -7.63 0.81
CA ASP A 17 17.19 -7.16 1.92
C ASP A 17 18.64 -6.93 1.49
N ASN A 18 19.09 -5.71 1.63
CA ASN A 18 20.45 -5.27 1.31
C ASN A 18 21.33 -5.04 2.55
N GLY A 19 20.89 -5.53 3.71
CA GLY A 19 21.58 -5.35 4.99
C GLY A 19 21.43 -3.96 5.62
N LYS A 20 20.66 -3.04 4.99
CA LYS A 20 20.49 -1.65 5.46
C LYS A 20 19.04 -1.20 5.52
N VAL A 21 18.16 -1.72 4.66
CA VAL A 21 16.76 -1.33 4.60
C VAL A 21 16.04 -1.73 5.89
N ARG A 22 15.25 -0.82 6.43
CA ARG A 22 14.29 -1.08 7.49
C ARG A 22 12.93 -1.23 6.84
N TRP A 23 12.29 -2.37 7.05
CA TRP A 23 11.08 -2.79 6.36
C TRP A 23 9.92 -2.91 7.34
N TYR A 24 8.83 -2.25 7.06
CA TYR A 24 7.62 -2.26 7.85
C TYR A 24 6.48 -2.87 7.04
N ASN A 25 6.00 -4.03 7.46
CA ASN A 25 4.82 -4.68 6.92
C ASN A 25 3.60 -4.19 7.69
N VAL A 26 2.70 -3.48 7.04
CA VAL A 26 1.50 -2.90 7.65
C VAL A 26 0.26 -3.56 7.07
N ASP A 27 -0.64 -4.01 7.93
CA ASP A 27 -1.94 -4.57 7.56
C ASP A 27 -2.92 -4.47 8.74
N LEU A 28 -4.18 -4.82 8.50
CA LEU A 28 -5.19 -4.91 9.55
C LEU A 28 -4.73 -5.85 10.68
N PRO A 29 -5.17 -5.61 11.93
CA PRO A 29 -4.75 -6.41 13.09
C PRO A 29 -4.89 -7.92 12.88
N ASP A 30 -6.02 -8.38 12.35
CA ASP A 30 -6.27 -9.81 12.10
C ASP A 30 -5.29 -10.40 11.08
N SER A 31 -4.95 -9.64 10.03
CA SER A 31 -3.98 -10.04 9.00
C SER A 31 -2.58 -10.15 9.60
N ILE A 32 -2.17 -9.18 10.41
CA ILE A 32 -0.87 -9.21 11.09
C ILE A 32 -0.81 -10.36 12.10
N GLU A 33 -1.89 -10.64 12.82
CA GLU A 33 -1.94 -11.80 13.74
C GLU A 33 -1.76 -13.13 12.99
N LEU A 34 -2.39 -13.27 11.83
CA LEU A 34 -2.20 -14.44 10.97
C LEU A 34 -0.79 -14.49 10.38
N ARG A 35 -0.26 -13.37 9.93
CA ARG A 35 1.09 -13.25 9.38
C ARG A 35 2.14 -13.72 10.41
N LYS A 36 2.02 -13.33 11.66
CA LYS A 36 2.92 -13.75 12.77
C LYS A 36 2.94 -15.24 13.05
N LYS A 37 1.94 -15.99 12.56
CA LYS A 37 1.93 -17.47 12.66
C LYS A 37 2.76 -18.15 11.56
N VAL A 38 3.10 -17.43 10.50
CA VAL A 38 3.79 -17.94 9.31
C VAL A 38 5.20 -17.37 9.17
N PHE A 39 5.37 -16.10 9.55
CA PHE A 39 6.64 -15.39 9.43
C PHE A 39 7.10 -14.90 10.80
N GLU A 40 8.41 -14.95 11.00
CA GLU A 40 9.09 -14.34 12.15
C GLU A 40 9.63 -12.96 11.79
N GLU A 41 9.57 -12.02 12.71
CA GLU A 41 10.25 -10.73 12.56
C GLU A 41 11.76 -10.93 12.54
N ARG A 42 12.44 -10.17 11.70
CA ARG A 42 13.90 -10.14 11.57
C ARG A 42 14.43 -8.80 12.06
N ASP A 43 15.74 -8.68 12.25
CA ASP A 43 16.37 -7.46 12.78
C ASP A 43 15.89 -6.14 12.15
N ARG A 44 15.50 -6.15 10.89
CA ARG A 44 15.09 -4.95 10.14
C ARG A 44 13.73 -5.10 9.49
N GLU A 45 13.00 -6.16 9.79
CA GLU A 45 11.64 -6.42 9.31
C GLU A 45 10.67 -6.38 10.50
N PHE A 46 9.67 -5.52 10.41
CA PHE A 46 8.71 -5.27 11.48
C PHE A 46 7.28 -5.51 10.96
N MET A 47 6.41 -5.98 11.83
CA MET A 47 4.99 -6.21 11.55
C MET A 47 4.14 -5.22 12.37
N THR A 48 3.50 -4.30 11.69
CA THR A 48 2.69 -3.23 12.30
C THR A 48 1.21 -3.47 11.99
N ALA A 49 0.41 -3.58 13.02
CA ALA A 49 -1.05 -3.62 12.87
C ALA A 49 -1.61 -2.20 12.77
N GLY A 50 -2.43 -1.94 11.76
CA GLY A 50 -3.06 -0.64 11.60
C GLY A 50 -4.12 -0.62 10.50
N ASP A 51 -5.11 0.25 10.67
CA ASP A 51 -6.11 0.53 9.64
C ASP A 51 -5.64 1.71 8.79
N LEU A 52 -5.43 1.46 7.51
CA LEU A 52 -4.92 2.45 6.55
C LEU A 52 -5.93 3.56 6.24
N THR A 53 -7.18 3.42 6.66
CA THR A 53 -8.18 4.50 6.58
C THR A 53 -8.03 5.54 7.71
N GLY A 54 -7.27 5.21 8.74
CA GLY A 54 -6.87 6.11 9.82
C GLY A 54 -5.45 6.63 9.63
N THR A 55 -4.88 7.20 10.68
CA THR A 55 -3.52 7.76 10.68
C THR A 55 -2.56 7.04 11.63
N ASP A 56 -3.07 6.24 12.54
CA ASP A 56 -2.31 5.62 13.64
C ASP A 56 -1.36 4.53 13.16
N TRP A 57 -1.57 4.00 11.94
CA TRP A 57 -0.72 2.96 11.37
C TRP A 57 0.74 3.40 11.14
N THR A 58 1.00 4.69 11.10
CA THR A 58 2.36 5.24 10.98
C THR A 58 3.10 5.36 12.31
N GLU A 59 2.41 5.15 13.44
CA GLU A 59 3.04 5.25 14.76
C GLU A 59 4.22 4.26 14.90
N GLY A 60 5.36 4.80 15.29
CA GLY A 60 6.61 4.02 15.43
C GLY A 60 7.35 3.73 14.12
N ILE A 61 6.82 4.10 12.96
CA ILE A 61 7.54 4.05 11.70
C ILE A 61 8.38 5.34 11.55
N PRO A 62 9.70 5.25 11.38
CA PRO A 62 10.51 6.46 11.22
C PRO A 62 10.16 7.21 9.92
N ASN A 63 10.09 8.53 10.02
CA ASN A 63 9.80 9.43 8.90
C ASN A 63 11.01 10.27 8.46
N GLU A 64 12.20 9.91 8.93
CA GLU A 64 13.43 10.59 8.57
C GLU A 64 14.03 10.01 7.28
N GLY A 65 14.40 10.90 6.35
CA GLY A 65 15.05 10.54 5.09
C GLY A 65 14.07 10.16 3.97
N VAL A 66 14.49 9.24 3.10
CA VAL A 66 13.67 8.79 1.96
C VAL A 66 12.91 7.53 2.35
N THR A 67 11.60 7.57 2.13
CA THR A 67 10.71 6.42 2.35
C THR A 67 10.19 5.87 1.02
N ILE A 68 10.14 4.56 0.90
CA ILE A 68 9.47 3.85 -0.20
C ILE A 68 8.20 3.21 0.37
N ILE A 69 7.06 3.57 -0.16
CA ILE A 69 5.77 2.95 0.14
C ILE A 69 5.44 1.97 -0.97
N ILE A 70 5.02 0.76 -0.61
CA ILE A 70 4.54 -0.25 -1.56
C ILE A 70 3.08 -0.53 -1.25
N ALA A 71 2.22 -0.42 -2.26
CA ALA A 71 0.78 -0.67 -2.20
C ALA A 71 0.36 -1.57 -3.36
N GLU A 72 0.49 -2.86 -3.20
CA GLU A 72 0.16 -3.87 -4.22
C GLU A 72 -1.09 -4.65 -3.80
N GLY A 73 -2.03 -4.86 -4.72
CA GLY A 73 -3.28 -5.56 -4.45
C GLY A 73 -4.18 -4.88 -3.40
N LEU A 74 -4.07 -3.56 -3.23
CA LEU A 74 -4.68 -2.86 -2.10
C LEU A 74 -5.67 -1.76 -2.52
N LEU A 75 -5.22 -0.79 -3.31
CA LEU A 75 -5.96 0.47 -3.50
C LEU A 75 -7.31 0.27 -4.18
N MET A 76 -7.47 -0.77 -4.98
CA MET A 76 -8.74 -1.08 -5.64
C MET A 76 -9.88 -1.40 -4.65
N TYR A 77 -9.59 -1.77 -3.41
CA TYR A 77 -10.60 -2.06 -2.39
C TYR A 77 -11.08 -0.82 -1.63
N PHE A 78 -10.46 0.32 -1.83
CA PHE A 78 -10.80 1.58 -1.18
C PHE A 78 -11.76 2.42 -2.01
N SER A 79 -12.44 3.36 -1.37
CA SER A 79 -13.13 4.45 -2.06
C SER A 79 -12.13 5.53 -2.50
N GLU A 80 -12.54 6.39 -3.43
CA GLU A 80 -11.72 7.54 -3.84
C GLU A 80 -11.32 8.44 -2.66
N GLU A 81 -12.25 8.66 -1.73
CA GLU A 81 -12.00 9.43 -0.51
C GLU A 81 -10.94 8.78 0.38
N GLN A 82 -11.02 7.45 0.55
CA GLN A 82 -10.06 6.69 1.35
C GLN A 82 -8.67 6.69 0.71
N VAL A 83 -8.57 6.51 -0.61
CA VAL A 83 -7.29 6.60 -1.32
C VAL A 83 -6.72 8.01 -1.19
N SER A 84 -7.55 9.04 -1.37
CA SER A 84 -7.13 10.43 -1.19
C SER A 84 -6.57 10.69 0.20
N GLY A 85 -7.31 10.30 1.24
CA GLY A 85 -6.89 10.48 2.63
C GLY A 85 -5.60 9.71 2.97
N LEU A 86 -5.45 8.48 2.45
CA LEU A 86 -4.23 7.69 2.61
C LEU A 86 -3.01 8.37 1.96
N LEU A 87 -3.15 8.85 0.72
CA LEU A 87 -2.06 9.53 0.01
C LEU A 87 -1.68 10.86 0.69
N ASP A 88 -2.68 11.62 1.13
CA ASP A 88 -2.44 12.88 1.86
C ASP A 88 -1.70 12.61 3.18
N HIS A 89 -2.12 11.60 3.95
CA HIS A 89 -1.43 11.20 5.18
C HIS A 89 0.01 10.73 4.94
N ILE A 90 0.25 9.91 3.90
CA ILE A 90 1.59 9.47 3.51
C ILE A 90 2.49 10.67 3.19
N CYS A 91 1.99 11.63 2.41
CA CYS A 91 2.75 12.83 2.05
C CYS A 91 3.05 13.70 3.28
N GLU A 92 2.08 13.89 4.15
CA GLU A 92 2.23 14.69 5.37
C GLU A 92 3.21 14.06 6.36
N TYR A 93 3.08 12.75 6.59
CA TYR A 93 3.90 12.05 7.59
C TYR A 93 5.34 11.83 7.11
N PHE A 94 5.55 11.32 5.91
CA PHE A 94 6.88 10.96 5.40
C PHE A 94 7.59 12.10 4.66
N GLY A 95 6.85 13.05 4.13
CA GLY A 95 7.35 14.26 3.47
C GLY A 95 8.15 14.01 2.18
N LYS A 96 9.04 13.01 2.15
CA LYS A 96 9.89 12.71 1.00
C LYS A 96 10.02 11.21 0.76
N GLY A 97 9.66 10.77 -0.45
CA GLY A 97 9.76 9.35 -0.78
C GLY A 97 9.19 9.03 -2.15
N TYR A 98 8.92 7.75 -2.34
CA TYR A 98 8.34 7.18 -3.54
C TYR A 98 7.18 6.27 -3.15
N ILE A 99 6.14 6.25 -3.96
CA ILE A 99 5.02 5.32 -3.83
C ILE A 99 5.04 4.42 -5.07
N LEU A 100 5.16 3.11 -4.84
CA LEU A 100 4.97 2.07 -5.84
C LEU A 100 3.59 1.47 -5.59
N ALA A 101 2.63 1.82 -6.42
CA ALA A 101 1.25 1.38 -6.25
C ALA A 101 0.78 0.62 -7.49
N GLU A 102 0.11 -0.50 -7.24
CA GLU A 102 -0.73 -1.12 -8.26
C GLU A 102 -2.03 -0.34 -8.38
N ILE A 103 -2.36 0.07 -9.59
CA ILE A 103 -3.59 0.77 -9.91
C ILE A 103 -4.44 -0.06 -10.87
N MET A 104 -5.75 -0.02 -10.68
CA MET A 104 -6.69 -0.73 -11.53
C MET A 104 -7.37 0.26 -12.49
N HIS A 105 -7.52 -0.16 -13.75
CA HIS A 105 -8.24 0.65 -14.73
C HIS A 105 -9.74 0.69 -14.40
N PRO A 106 -10.45 1.83 -14.56
CA PRO A 106 -11.86 1.99 -14.22
C PRO A 106 -12.79 0.97 -14.88
N PHE A 107 -12.44 0.50 -16.07
CA PHE A 107 -13.16 -0.56 -16.76
C PHE A 107 -13.14 -1.88 -15.99
N ALA A 108 -11.99 -2.25 -15.40
CA ALA A 108 -11.86 -3.45 -14.59
C ALA A 108 -12.64 -3.33 -13.26
N VAL A 109 -12.63 -2.15 -12.65
CA VAL A 109 -13.41 -1.86 -11.44
C VAL A 109 -14.92 -2.04 -11.71
N LYS A 110 -15.44 -1.45 -12.79
CA LYS A 110 -16.86 -1.57 -13.17
C LYS A 110 -17.31 -3.00 -13.46
N ASN A 111 -16.41 -3.85 -13.92
CA ASN A 111 -16.68 -5.25 -14.25
C ASN A 111 -16.20 -6.23 -13.15
N SER A 112 -15.89 -5.72 -11.97
CA SER A 112 -15.29 -6.50 -10.87
C SER A 112 -16.14 -7.69 -10.41
N SER A 113 -17.45 -7.61 -10.50
CA SER A 113 -18.38 -8.71 -10.18
C SER A 113 -18.14 -10.00 -10.99
N HIS A 114 -17.45 -9.91 -12.12
CA HIS A 114 -17.07 -11.04 -12.97
C HIS A 114 -15.62 -11.48 -12.76
N HIS A 115 -14.87 -10.78 -11.89
CA HIS A 115 -13.47 -11.09 -11.65
C HIS A 115 -13.34 -12.26 -10.68
N ASP A 116 -12.57 -13.28 -11.02
CA ASP A 116 -12.44 -14.51 -10.23
C ASP A 116 -11.96 -14.26 -8.80
N THR A 117 -11.17 -13.21 -8.59
CA THR A 117 -10.63 -12.83 -7.27
C THR A 117 -11.71 -12.38 -6.27
N VAL A 118 -12.79 -11.73 -6.74
CA VAL A 118 -13.85 -11.19 -5.86
C VAL A 118 -15.17 -11.91 -6.00
N LYS A 119 -15.34 -12.75 -7.02
CA LYS A 119 -16.59 -13.47 -7.36
C LYS A 119 -17.17 -14.30 -6.20
N ASN A 120 -16.30 -14.82 -5.35
CA ASN A 120 -16.68 -15.66 -4.22
C ASN A 120 -16.44 -14.98 -2.85
N THR A 121 -16.19 -13.68 -2.83
CA THR A 121 -15.96 -12.90 -1.61
C THR A 121 -16.96 -11.75 -1.52
N LYS A 122 -17.02 -11.11 -0.36
CA LYS A 122 -17.80 -9.87 -0.18
C LYS A 122 -17.01 -8.62 -0.60
N ALA A 123 -15.76 -8.78 -1.08
CA ALA A 123 -14.95 -7.69 -1.54
C ALA A 123 -15.49 -7.15 -2.88
N ALA A 124 -15.46 -5.84 -3.03
CA ALA A 124 -15.79 -5.15 -4.27
C ALA A 124 -14.69 -4.14 -4.56
N PHE A 125 -14.38 -3.96 -5.84
CA PHE A 125 -13.46 -2.91 -6.23
C PHE A 125 -14.19 -1.56 -6.23
N GLY A 126 -13.65 -0.60 -5.48
CA GLY A 126 -14.23 0.74 -5.32
C GLY A 126 -13.49 1.83 -6.07
N TRP A 127 -12.20 1.63 -6.36
CA TRP A 127 -11.35 2.66 -6.94
C TRP A 127 -10.49 2.14 -8.09
N GLY A 128 -10.33 3.00 -9.10
CA GLY A 128 -9.44 2.78 -10.23
C GLY A 128 -9.30 4.03 -11.06
N ILE A 129 -8.14 4.22 -11.69
CA ILE A 129 -7.79 5.38 -12.51
C ILE A 129 -7.17 4.92 -13.82
N GLU A 130 -7.28 5.73 -14.88
CA GLU A 130 -6.72 5.42 -16.20
C GLU A 130 -5.19 5.49 -16.22
N SER A 131 -4.62 6.36 -15.37
CA SER A 131 -3.17 6.52 -15.24
C SER A 131 -2.80 7.09 -13.87
N GLY A 132 -1.56 6.85 -13.44
CA GLY A 132 -1.05 7.40 -12.18
C GLY A 132 -1.07 8.94 -12.11
N LYS A 133 -1.16 9.62 -13.27
CA LYS A 133 -1.29 11.09 -13.32
C LYS A 133 -2.58 11.61 -12.69
N GLU A 134 -3.65 10.82 -12.70
CA GLU A 134 -4.91 11.20 -12.06
C GLU A 134 -4.82 11.19 -10.53
N ALA A 135 -3.86 10.44 -9.98
CA ALA A 135 -3.59 10.44 -8.55
C ALA A 135 -2.85 11.70 -8.07
N GLU A 136 -2.31 12.51 -8.99
CA GLU A 136 -1.64 13.76 -8.66
C GLU A 136 -2.65 14.82 -8.23
N SER A 137 -2.41 15.44 -7.08
CA SER A 137 -3.19 16.61 -6.63
C SER A 137 -2.42 17.91 -6.91
N PRO A 138 -3.11 19.01 -7.23
CA PRO A 138 -2.45 20.28 -7.50
C PRO A 138 -1.75 20.91 -6.28
N VAL A 139 -1.89 20.36 -5.08
CA VAL A 139 -1.42 21.06 -3.88
C VAL A 139 -0.33 20.36 -3.08
N GLN A 140 -0.18 19.04 -3.04
CA GLN A 140 0.90 18.36 -2.27
C GLN A 140 0.99 16.83 -2.47
N ARG A 141 0.34 16.24 -3.46
CA ARG A 141 0.38 14.80 -3.68
C ARG A 141 1.63 14.35 -4.44
N PRO A 142 1.98 13.05 -4.36
CA PRO A 142 3.13 12.52 -5.08
C PRO A 142 3.05 12.89 -6.57
N GLN A 143 4.16 13.38 -7.12
CA GLN A 143 4.27 13.58 -8.55
C GLN A 143 4.49 12.22 -9.23
N PHE A 144 3.72 11.95 -10.26
CA PHE A 144 3.90 10.76 -11.08
C PHE A 144 5.26 10.81 -11.79
N CYS A 145 6.13 9.85 -11.52
CA CYS A 145 7.45 9.78 -12.12
C CYS A 145 7.50 8.87 -13.35
N GLU A 146 6.87 7.69 -13.30
CA GLU A 146 6.78 6.73 -14.40
C GLU A 146 5.83 5.59 -14.02
N GLY A 147 5.09 5.05 -14.96
CA GLY A 147 4.23 3.89 -14.73
C GLY A 147 4.45 2.85 -15.80
N ASP A 148 4.89 1.66 -15.37
CA ASP A 148 4.84 0.47 -16.22
C ASP A 148 3.44 -0.15 -16.16
N LYS A 149 2.87 -0.46 -17.31
CA LYS A 149 1.65 -1.26 -17.39
C LYS A 149 2.04 -2.72 -17.22
N LEU A 150 1.59 -3.33 -16.15
CA LEU A 150 1.56 -4.79 -16.07
C LEU A 150 0.57 -5.30 -17.13
N LEU A 151 1.06 -6.10 -18.05
CA LEU A 151 0.27 -6.80 -19.07
C LEU A 151 -0.44 -8.01 -18.47
#